data_387bc0d9753593b17864f7ebf24dd796
#
_entry.id   387bc0d9753593b17864f7ebf24dd796
#
_cell.length_a   1.000
_cell.length_b   1.000
_cell.length_c   1.000
_cell.angle_alpha   90.00
_cell.angle_beta   90.00
_cell.angle_gamma   90.00
#
_symmetry.space_group_name_H-M   'P 1'
#
loop_
_entity.id
_entity.type
_entity.pdbx_description
1 polymer ?
#
loop_
_entity_poly.entity_id
_entity_poly.type
_entity_poly.pdbx_seq_one_letter_code
_entity_poly.pdbx_strand_id
1 'polypeptide(L)'
;MGGRGARSSIGQSHSGITMTGAGAGGASGVAYGTFDDADAQKLRDDMEDMYDPDVTDAIKLYISDSNPNGDGFSHSQNLNYKLDNGIPLNSTEKFIDDNIQAGMHSIGKDSTLVRYCHDDILKSAGISDYTKMSDAQLQSALVGKTFSTTSYMSTSYDGKKNPFNPSASGGGGREVVMNINAGKDTKMVFGAKKQAEIVLNKGTNMRITGIHYDGSYATPRNSGRKPRVILDVETY
;
A
#
# COMPACT_ATOMS: atom_id res chain seq x y z
N MET A 1 -11.47 4.99 -26.53
CA MET A 1 -10.48 5.76 -25.75
C MET A 1 -9.90 4.82 -24.74
N GLY A 2 -8.67 4.35 -24.96
CA GLY A 2 -8.06 3.27 -24.19
C GLY A 2 -7.50 3.80 -22.88
N GLY A 3 -7.96 3.23 -21.77
CA GLY A 3 -7.31 3.37 -20.49
C GLY A 3 -5.91 2.75 -20.57
N ARG A 4 -4.89 3.56 -20.53
CA ARG A 4 -3.52 3.09 -20.37
C ARG A 4 -3.38 2.63 -18.93
N GLY A 5 -3.41 1.32 -18.73
CA GLY A 5 -3.03 0.72 -17.47
C GLY A 5 -1.64 1.21 -17.11
N ALA A 6 -1.48 1.68 -15.87
CA ALA A 6 -0.18 2.02 -15.33
C ALA A 6 0.75 0.84 -15.57
N ARG A 7 1.81 1.05 -16.35
CA ARG A 7 2.88 0.07 -16.48
C ARG A 7 3.57 0.03 -15.14
N SER A 8 3.24 -0.97 -14.32
CA SER A 8 4.07 -1.26 -13.17
C SER A 8 5.46 -1.61 -13.72
N SER A 9 6.41 -0.75 -13.45
CA SER A 9 7.80 -1.05 -13.71
C SER A 9 8.16 -2.32 -12.93
N ILE A 10 8.48 -3.35 -13.67
CA ILE A 10 9.06 -4.57 -13.15
C ILE A 10 10.33 -4.16 -12.38
N GLY A 11 10.34 -4.35 -11.08
CA GLY A 11 11.57 -4.38 -10.30
C GLY A 11 11.82 -3.28 -9.29
N GLN A 12 10.88 -2.41 -8.95
CA GLN A 12 11.16 -1.34 -7.99
C GLN A 12 10.04 -1.05 -6.99
N SER A 13 9.29 -2.02 -6.55
CA SER A 13 8.54 -1.88 -5.32
C SER A 13 9.37 -2.45 -4.16
N HIS A 14 10.48 -1.86 -3.89
CA HIS A 14 11.10 -2.03 -2.59
C HIS A 14 10.31 -1.17 -1.63
N SER A 15 9.23 -1.71 -1.08
CA SER A 15 8.78 -1.21 0.20
C SER A 15 9.95 -1.44 1.15
N GLY A 16 10.61 -0.40 1.58
CA GLY A 16 11.64 -0.46 2.61
C GLY A 16 10.99 -0.88 3.92
N ILE A 17 10.73 -2.17 4.04
CA ILE A 17 10.10 -2.78 5.19
C ILE A 17 11.19 -3.43 6.01
N THR A 18 11.48 -2.85 7.15
CA THR A 18 12.35 -3.48 8.17
C THR A 18 11.47 -4.34 9.07
N MET A 19 11.60 -5.66 8.96
CA MET A 19 10.86 -6.62 9.79
C MET A 19 11.58 -6.85 11.11
N THR A 20 10.90 -6.69 12.21
CA THR A 20 11.38 -7.01 13.58
C THR A 20 10.51 -8.11 14.18
N GLY A 21 11.13 -8.99 14.92
CA GLY A 21 10.64 -10.21 15.63
C GLY A 21 9.14 -10.53 15.70
N ALA A 22 8.80 -11.80 15.92
CA ALA A 22 7.43 -12.30 16.00
C ALA A 22 6.83 -12.23 17.41
N GLY A 23 5.62 -11.67 17.53
CA GLY A 23 4.76 -11.83 18.71
C GLY A 23 3.61 -12.79 18.39
N ALA A 24 3.20 -13.64 19.34
CA ALA A 24 2.11 -14.58 19.16
C ALA A 24 0.75 -13.89 19.33
N GLY A 25 -0.10 -13.89 18.30
CA GLY A 25 -1.48 -13.39 18.35
C GLY A 25 -2.45 -14.30 17.62
N GLY A 26 -3.62 -14.53 18.21
CA GLY A 26 -4.64 -15.45 17.72
C GLY A 26 -5.50 -14.87 16.60
N ALA A 27 -5.98 -15.75 15.72
CA ALA A 27 -6.77 -15.40 14.54
C ALA A 27 -8.22 -15.03 14.91
N SER A 28 -8.70 -13.91 14.37
CA SER A 28 -10.13 -13.64 14.26
C SER A 28 -10.46 -13.28 12.81
N GLY A 29 -11.53 -13.90 12.27
CA GLY A 29 -11.98 -13.61 10.92
C GLY A 29 -12.48 -12.18 10.80
N VAL A 30 -11.88 -11.43 9.89
CA VAL A 30 -12.20 -10.02 9.66
C VAL A 30 -13.24 -9.91 8.56
N ALA A 31 -14.38 -9.32 8.89
CA ALA A 31 -15.32 -8.81 7.90
C ALA A 31 -14.72 -7.56 7.24
N TYR A 32 -14.82 -7.46 5.93
CA TYR A 32 -14.47 -6.24 5.18
C TYR A 32 -15.30 -5.06 5.71
N GLY A 33 -14.70 -4.28 6.61
CA GLY A 33 -15.25 -3.01 7.03
C GLY A 33 -14.85 -1.97 5.99
N THR A 34 -15.79 -1.52 5.20
CA THR A 34 -15.56 -0.40 4.30
C THR A 34 -15.65 0.91 5.08
N PHE A 35 -14.75 1.81 4.83
CA PHE A 35 -14.93 3.22 5.12
C PHE A 35 -16.18 3.64 4.33
N ASP A 36 -17.23 4.12 5.01
CA ASP A 36 -18.41 4.59 4.29
C ASP A 36 -18.00 5.71 3.33
N ASP A 37 -18.40 5.60 2.05
CA ASP A 37 -18.07 6.59 1.02
C ASP A 37 -18.49 8.01 1.44
N ALA A 38 -19.61 8.16 2.15
CA ALA A 38 -20.11 9.45 2.64
C ALA A 38 -19.20 10.02 3.75
N ASP A 39 -18.79 9.19 4.70
CA ASP A 39 -17.87 9.58 5.77
C ASP A 39 -16.49 9.91 5.22
N ALA A 40 -15.99 9.11 4.27
CA ALA A 40 -14.72 9.36 3.60
C ALA A 40 -14.75 10.66 2.80
N GLN A 41 -15.86 10.94 2.10
CA GLN A 41 -16.01 12.17 1.34
C GLN A 41 -16.06 13.38 2.28
N LYS A 42 -16.85 13.32 3.37
CA LYS A 42 -16.91 14.39 4.33
C LYS A 42 -15.55 14.68 4.96
N LEU A 43 -14.83 13.64 5.40
CA LEU A 43 -13.51 13.80 6.00
C LEU A 43 -12.53 14.40 4.98
N ARG A 44 -12.61 13.98 3.72
CA ARG A 44 -11.79 14.53 2.63
C ARG A 44 -12.07 16.03 2.45
N ASP A 45 -13.33 16.42 2.32
CA ASP A 45 -13.72 17.80 2.10
C ASP A 45 -13.24 18.67 3.29
N ASP A 46 -13.47 18.20 4.52
CA ASP A 46 -13.00 18.86 5.75
C ASP A 46 -11.45 19.03 5.78
N MET A 47 -10.70 18.05 5.26
CA MET A 47 -9.23 18.11 5.20
C MET A 47 -8.72 18.98 4.06
N GLU A 48 -9.31 18.87 2.87
CA GLU A 48 -8.92 19.67 1.70
C GLU A 48 -9.10 21.16 1.97
N ASP A 49 -10.13 21.55 2.74
CA ASP A 49 -10.37 22.93 3.17
C ASP A 49 -9.31 23.45 4.17
N MET A 50 -8.63 22.55 4.88
CA MET A 50 -7.58 22.90 5.85
C MET A 50 -6.16 22.92 5.24
N TYR A 51 -6.00 22.40 4.03
CA TYR A 51 -4.69 22.29 3.42
C TYR A 51 -4.18 23.64 2.91
N ASP A 52 -2.95 23.93 3.24
CA ASP A 52 -2.16 24.94 2.54
C ASP A 52 -2.11 24.64 1.02
N PRO A 53 -2.04 25.67 0.16
CA PRO A 53 -1.82 25.45 -1.28
C PRO A 53 -0.63 24.56 -1.61
N ASP A 54 0.48 24.67 -0.89
CA ASP A 54 1.67 23.86 -1.09
C ASP A 54 1.42 22.38 -0.75
N VAL A 55 0.63 22.08 0.28
CA VAL A 55 0.20 20.69 0.62
C VAL A 55 -0.66 20.13 -0.51
N THR A 56 -1.62 20.92 -0.97
CA THR A 56 -2.50 20.51 -2.09
C THR A 56 -1.68 20.23 -3.36
N ASP A 57 -0.71 21.07 -3.69
CA ASP A 57 0.12 20.89 -4.89
C ASP A 57 1.09 19.71 -4.74
N ALA A 58 1.64 19.48 -3.56
CA ALA A 58 2.46 18.32 -3.27
C ALA A 58 1.67 17.00 -3.43
N ILE A 59 0.43 16.95 -2.92
CA ILE A 59 -0.46 15.78 -3.10
C ILE A 59 -0.76 15.58 -4.58
N LYS A 60 -1.09 16.63 -5.34
CA LYS A 60 -1.33 16.52 -6.80
C LYS A 60 -0.11 15.98 -7.55
N LEU A 61 1.08 16.45 -7.22
CA LEU A 61 2.32 15.94 -7.81
C LEU A 61 2.53 14.46 -7.46
N TYR A 62 2.36 14.09 -6.19
CA TYR A 62 2.53 12.72 -5.72
C TYR A 62 1.62 11.72 -6.44
N ILE A 63 0.33 12.05 -6.63
CA ILE A 63 -0.65 11.17 -7.27
C ILE A 63 -0.67 11.26 -8.81
N SER A 64 0.16 12.13 -9.39
CA SER A 64 0.20 12.31 -10.85
C SER A 64 0.91 11.13 -11.53
N ASP A 65 0.41 10.74 -12.71
CA ASP A 65 1.06 9.75 -13.58
C ASP A 65 2.19 10.39 -14.42
N SER A 66 2.57 11.64 -14.13
CA SER A 66 3.64 12.31 -14.87
C SER A 66 4.98 11.63 -14.64
N ASN A 67 5.79 11.57 -15.69
CA ASN A 67 7.15 11.04 -15.66
C ASN A 67 8.14 12.22 -15.69
N PRO A 68 8.52 12.77 -14.51
CA PRO A 68 9.28 14.02 -14.44
C PRO A 68 10.70 13.90 -14.97
N ASN A 69 11.28 12.70 -14.91
CA ASN A 69 12.68 12.47 -15.29
C ASN A 69 12.83 11.79 -16.66
N GLY A 70 11.72 11.46 -17.33
CA GLY A 70 11.77 10.70 -18.60
C GLY A 70 12.20 9.22 -18.45
N ASP A 71 12.31 8.72 -17.22
CA ASP A 71 12.73 7.36 -16.87
C ASP A 71 11.59 6.33 -16.82
N GLY A 72 10.37 6.78 -17.02
CA GLY A 72 9.16 5.94 -16.97
C GLY A 72 8.52 5.87 -15.59
N PHE A 73 9.06 6.55 -14.57
CA PHE A 73 8.54 6.55 -13.20
C PHE A 73 7.79 7.84 -12.87
N SER A 74 6.70 7.71 -12.09
CA SER A 74 5.96 8.85 -11.56
C SER A 74 6.73 9.52 -10.40
N HIS A 75 6.24 10.71 -9.98
CA HIS A 75 6.78 11.37 -8.79
C HIS A 75 6.74 10.50 -7.55
N SER A 76 5.62 9.82 -7.29
CA SER A 76 5.51 8.92 -6.13
C SER A 76 6.46 7.73 -6.20
N GLN A 77 6.66 7.15 -7.39
CA GLN A 77 7.59 6.03 -7.56
C GLN A 77 9.04 6.47 -7.30
N ASN A 78 9.45 7.62 -7.86
CA ASN A 78 10.80 8.14 -7.65
C ASN A 78 11.04 8.51 -6.18
N LEU A 79 10.09 9.22 -5.55
CA LEU A 79 10.17 9.60 -4.15
C LEU A 79 10.28 8.37 -3.24
N ASN A 80 9.34 7.43 -3.38
CA ASN A 80 9.31 6.24 -2.54
C ASN A 80 10.56 5.37 -2.72
N TYR A 81 11.04 5.20 -3.97
CA TYR A 81 12.29 4.49 -4.22
C TYR A 81 13.48 5.11 -3.47
N LYS A 82 13.58 6.44 -3.48
CA LYS A 82 14.67 7.12 -2.78
C LYS A 82 14.54 7.04 -1.26
N LEU A 83 13.33 7.21 -0.73
CA LEU A 83 13.08 7.03 0.70
C LEU A 83 13.43 5.62 1.16
N ASP A 84 13.02 4.61 0.40
CA ASP A 84 13.28 3.19 0.70
C ASP A 84 14.77 2.83 0.69
N ASN A 85 15.56 3.54 -0.10
CA ASN A 85 17.00 3.27 -0.26
C ASN A 85 17.91 4.31 0.41
N GLY A 86 17.35 5.27 1.16
CA GLY A 86 18.12 6.32 1.83
C GLY A 86 18.87 7.23 0.84
N ILE A 87 18.35 7.38 -0.38
CA ILE A 87 18.95 8.23 -1.43
C ILE A 87 18.50 9.68 -1.22
N PRO A 88 19.41 10.66 -1.30
CA PRO A 88 19.04 12.08 -1.17
C PRO A 88 17.95 12.50 -2.15
N LEU A 89 16.96 13.22 -1.66
CA LEU A 89 15.87 13.78 -2.45
C LEU A 89 16.35 15.02 -3.22
N ASN A 90 15.88 15.18 -4.45
CA ASN A 90 16.02 16.44 -5.18
C ASN A 90 15.03 17.49 -4.64
N SER A 91 15.08 18.71 -5.17
CA SER A 91 14.24 19.84 -4.71
C SER A 91 12.74 19.55 -4.84
N THR A 92 12.30 18.95 -5.93
CA THR A 92 10.88 18.60 -6.16
C THR A 92 10.43 17.48 -5.23
N GLU A 93 11.21 16.42 -5.09
CA GLU A 93 10.92 15.32 -4.18
C GLU A 93 10.89 15.78 -2.73
N LYS A 94 11.82 16.68 -2.35
CA LYS A 94 11.83 17.28 -1.02
C LYS A 94 10.59 18.14 -0.80
N PHE A 95 10.18 18.95 -1.78
CA PHE A 95 8.95 19.73 -1.72
C PHE A 95 7.74 18.82 -1.48
N ILE A 96 7.64 17.70 -2.23
CA ILE A 96 6.55 16.73 -2.08
C ILE A 96 6.60 16.11 -0.67
N ASP A 97 7.76 15.65 -0.22
CA ASP A 97 7.93 15.01 1.08
C ASP A 97 7.59 15.94 2.25
N ASP A 98 8.15 17.15 2.27
CA ASP A 98 7.94 18.12 3.34
C ASP A 98 6.45 18.52 3.45
N ASN A 99 5.78 18.77 2.33
CA ASN A 99 4.39 19.22 2.32
C ASN A 99 3.38 18.10 2.54
N ILE A 100 3.63 16.88 2.06
CA ILE A 100 2.81 15.73 2.45
C ILE A 100 2.92 15.50 3.97
N GLN A 101 4.12 15.59 4.56
CA GLN A 101 4.28 15.47 6.01
C GLN A 101 3.51 16.56 6.77
N ALA A 102 3.54 17.80 6.30
CA ALA A 102 2.78 18.91 6.89
C ALA A 102 1.26 18.69 6.81
N GLY A 103 0.78 18.04 5.74
CA GLY A 103 -0.63 17.72 5.52
C GLY A 103 -1.13 16.46 6.23
N MET A 104 -0.27 15.71 6.93
CA MET A 104 -0.67 14.45 7.57
C MET A 104 -1.62 14.65 8.75
N HIS A 105 -2.79 14.03 8.67
CA HIS A 105 -3.80 14.01 9.73
C HIS A 105 -4.10 12.59 10.21
N SER A 106 -4.67 12.46 11.39
CA SER A 106 -5.18 11.17 11.87
C SER A 106 -6.43 10.79 11.08
N ILE A 107 -6.58 9.51 10.74
CA ILE A 107 -7.77 8.99 10.04
C ILE A 107 -9.07 9.17 10.85
N GLY A 108 -8.95 9.37 12.18
CA GLY A 108 -10.02 9.77 13.07
C GLY A 108 -10.94 8.66 13.55
N LYS A 109 -11.00 7.54 12.84
CA LYS A 109 -11.75 6.33 13.24
C LYS A 109 -11.04 5.08 12.74
N ASP A 110 -11.27 3.96 13.42
CA ASP A 110 -10.77 2.67 12.97
C ASP A 110 -11.36 2.34 11.60
N SER A 111 -10.51 2.01 10.65
CA SER A 111 -10.88 1.86 9.24
C SER A 111 -10.15 0.69 8.61
N THR A 112 -10.81 0.01 7.67
CA THR A 112 -10.16 -1.01 6.85
C THR A 112 -9.77 -0.42 5.50
N LEU A 113 -8.50 -0.55 5.18
CA LEU A 113 -7.92 -0.13 3.91
C LEU A 113 -7.40 -1.35 3.16
N VAL A 114 -7.34 -1.26 1.85
CA VAL A 114 -6.85 -2.34 0.99
C VAL A 114 -5.65 -1.85 0.18
N ARG A 115 -4.61 -2.69 0.12
CA ARG A 115 -3.47 -2.47 -0.77
C ARG A 115 -3.17 -3.73 -1.56
N TYR A 116 -3.12 -3.61 -2.87
CA TYR A 116 -2.58 -4.65 -3.75
C TYR A 116 -1.06 -4.52 -3.82
N CYS A 117 -0.37 -5.61 -3.52
CA CYS A 117 1.09 -5.68 -3.52
C CYS A 117 1.58 -6.72 -4.53
N HIS A 118 2.84 -6.59 -4.92
CA HIS A 118 3.58 -7.69 -5.49
C HIS A 118 4.10 -8.61 -4.38
N ASP A 119 4.67 -9.74 -4.78
CA ASP A 119 5.30 -10.71 -3.88
C ASP A 119 6.58 -10.17 -3.19
N ASP A 120 7.02 -8.98 -3.56
CA ASP A 120 8.18 -8.33 -2.92
C ASP A 120 8.00 -8.12 -1.42
N ILE A 121 6.76 -7.94 -0.97
CA ILE A 121 6.47 -7.88 0.47
C ILE A 121 6.85 -9.19 1.19
N LEU A 122 6.68 -10.33 0.55
CA LEU A 122 7.09 -11.62 1.10
C LEU A 122 8.62 -11.73 1.14
N LYS A 123 9.31 -11.26 0.10
CA LYS A 123 10.77 -11.20 0.04
C LYS A 123 11.33 -10.25 1.10
N SER A 124 10.72 -9.09 1.28
CA SER A 124 11.08 -8.14 2.35
C SER A 124 10.89 -8.72 3.74
N ALA A 125 9.94 -9.64 3.91
CA ALA A 125 9.77 -10.44 5.12
C ALA A 125 10.86 -11.51 5.32
N GLY A 126 11.84 -11.61 4.43
CA GLY A 126 12.89 -12.63 4.45
C GLY A 126 12.46 -13.98 3.90
N ILE A 127 11.35 -14.01 3.12
CA ILE A 127 10.78 -15.25 2.57
C ILE A 127 11.08 -15.30 1.07
N SER A 128 12.28 -15.72 0.72
CA SER A 128 12.73 -15.83 -0.68
C SER A 128 12.08 -17.00 -1.44
N ASP A 129 11.84 -18.11 -0.77
CA ASP A 129 11.33 -19.36 -1.36
C ASP A 129 9.82 -19.58 -1.14
N TYR A 130 9.05 -18.50 -0.97
CA TYR A 130 7.61 -18.57 -0.70
C TYR A 130 6.83 -19.41 -1.73
N THR A 131 7.31 -19.53 -2.97
CA THR A 131 6.70 -20.36 -4.01
C THR A 131 6.75 -21.85 -3.71
N LYS A 132 7.71 -22.29 -2.89
CA LYS A 132 7.89 -23.68 -2.44
C LYS A 132 7.25 -23.94 -1.09
N MET A 133 6.85 -22.89 -0.36
CA MET A 133 6.24 -23.03 0.96
C MET A 133 4.78 -23.46 0.84
N SER A 134 4.34 -24.31 1.77
CA SER A 134 2.93 -24.55 1.99
C SER A 134 2.27 -23.33 2.66
N ASP A 135 0.95 -23.25 2.59
CA ASP A 135 0.21 -22.18 3.23
C ASP A 135 0.42 -22.13 4.75
N ALA A 136 0.51 -23.29 5.40
CA ALA A 136 0.83 -23.39 6.82
C ALA A 136 2.24 -22.86 7.16
N GLN A 137 3.22 -23.10 6.28
CA GLN A 137 4.56 -22.58 6.46
C GLN A 137 4.60 -21.06 6.29
N LEU A 138 3.87 -20.51 5.30
CA LEU A 138 3.74 -19.05 5.14
C LEU A 138 3.07 -18.40 6.34
N GLN A 139 1.98 -19.00 6.84
CA GLN A 139 1.29 -18.51 8.03
C GLN A 139 2.21 -18.48 9.24
N SER A 140 2.93 -19.57 9.50
CA SER A 140 3.89 -19.65 10.61
C SER A 140 5.05 -18.64 10.46
N ALA A 141 5.44 -18.32 9.24
CA ALA A 141 6.56 -17.42 8.98
C ALA A 141 6.19 -15.93 9.05
N LEU A 142 4.92 -15.58 8.80
CA LEU A 142 4.50 -14.18 8.63
C LEU A 142 3.62 -13.67 9.77
N VAL A 143 2.71 -14.48 10.30
CA VAL A 143 1.78 -14.02 11.36
C VAL A 143 2.56 -13.64 12.61
N GLY A 144 2.23 -12.49 13.16
CA GLY A 144 2.90 -11.88 14.31
C GLY A 144 4.13 -11.03 13.97
N LYS A 145 4.62 -11.05 12.72
CA LYS A 145 5.71 -10.16 12.33
C LYS A 145 5.25 -8.72 12.29
N THR A 146 6.16 -7.83 12.73
CA THR A 146 5.99 -6.39 12.67
C THR A 146 6.93 -5.79 11.65
N PHE A 147 6.52 -4.68 11.07
CA PHE A 147 7.34 -3.90 10.14
C PHE A 147 6.95 -2.43 10.18
N SER A 148 7.82 -1.57 9.71
CA SER A 148 7.53 -0.16 9.52
C SER A 148 7.75 0.22 8.06
N THR A 149 6.91 1.09 7.54
CA THR A 149 7.10 1.62 6.19
C THR A 149 8.23 2.65 6.19
N THR A 150 9.13 2.60 5.22
CA THR A 150 10.17 3.65 5.04
C THR A 150 9.71 4.74 4.09
N SER A 151 8.72 4.45 3.26
CA SER A 151 8.11 5.36 2.29
C SER A 151 6.59 5.46 2.49
N TYR A 152 5.97 6.34 1.76
CA TYR A 152 4.51 6.48 1.75
C TYR A 152 3.83 5.25 1.16
N MET A 153 2.69 4.88 1.74
CA MET A 153 1.95 3.71 1.31
C MET A 153 0.56 4.09 0.78
N SER A 154 0.40 4.06 -0.54
CA SER A 154 -0.89 4.20 -1.19
C SER A 154 -1.78 3.00 -0.90
N THR A 155 -2.97 3.26 -0.39
CA THR A 155 -4.02 2.29 -0.07
C THR A 155 -5.34 2.75 -0.65
N SER A 156 -6.38 1.94 -0.58
CA SER A 156 -7.74 2.35 -0.95
C SER A 156 -8.71 2.02 0.17
N TYR A 157 -9.68 2.90 0.42
CA TYR A 157 -10.81 2.59 1.29
C TYR A 157 -11.95 1.86 0.55
N ASP A 158 -11.84 1.69 -0.77
CA ASP A 158 -12.74 0.88 -1.58
C ASP A 158 -11.92 -0.02 -2.52
N GLY A 159 -11.78 -1.28 -2.15
CA GLY A 159 -11.01 -2.25 -2.93
C GLY A 159 -11.51 -2.44 -4.38
N LYS A 160 -12.76 -2.04 -4.68
CA LYS A 160 -13.32 -2.11 -6.05
C LYS A 160 -12.83 -0.94 -6.91
N LYS A 161 -12.52 0.20 -6.31
CA LYS A 161 -12.01 1.39 -7.00
C LYS A 161 -10.50 1.39 -7.14
N ASN A 162 -9.80 0.46 -6.50
CA ASN A 162 -8.34 0.37 -6.61
C ASN A 162 -7.95 -0.10 -8.02
N PRO A 163 -7.27 0.74 -8.82
CA PRO A 163 -6.92 0.42 -10.20
C PRO A 163 -5.78 -0.59 -10.33
N PHE A 164 -5.06 -0.82 -9.24
CA PHE A 164 -3.91 -1.72 -9.24
C PHE A 164 -4.39 -3.16 -9.17
N ASN A 165 -4.38 -3.82 -10.32
CA ASN A 165 -4.64 -5.24 -10.42
C ASN A 165 -3.32 -5.96 -10.75
N PRO A 166 -2.68 -6.64 -9.81
CA PRO A 166 -1.42 -7.34 -10.03
C PRO A 166 -1.49 -8.37 -11.15
N SER A 167 -2.68 -8.94 -11.41
CA SER A 167 -2.87 -9.90 -12.51
C SER A 167 -2.68 -9.29 -13.89
N ALA A 168 -2.88 -7.99 -14.02
CA ALA A 168 -2.69 -7.29 -15.29
C ALA A 168 -1.22 -6.99 -15.59
N SER A 169 -0.34 -7.02 -14.59
CA SER A 169 1.07 -6.61 -14.73
C SER A 169 1.99 -7.68 -15.30
N GLY A 170 1.52 -8.91 -15.52
CA GLY A 170 2.31 -9.97 -16.16
C GLY A 170 3.48 -10.50 -15.32
N GLY A 171 3.64 -10.04 -14.10
CA GLY A 171 4.68 -10.50 -13.16
C GLY A 171 4.53 -11.97 -12.81
N GLY A 172 5.62 -12.71 -12.78
CA GLY A 172 5.66 -14.15 -12.49
C GLY A 172 5.42 -14.52 -11.03
N GLY A 173 5.22 -13.54 -10.14
CA GLY A 173 5.11 -13.72 -8.70
C GLY A 173 3.72 -14.09 -8.19
N ARG A 174 3.63 -14.39 -6.90
CA ARG A 174 2.36 -14.59 -6.20
C ARG A 174 1.71 -13.25 -5.92
N GLU A 175 0.42 -13.15 -6.17
CA GLU A 175 -0.31 -11.94 -5.83
C GLU A 175 -0.54 -11.85 -4.33
N VAL A 176 -0.33 -10.65 -3.79
CA VAL A 176 -0.53 -10.36 -2.38
C VAL A 176 -1.46 -9.16 -2.25
N VAL A 177 -2.42 -9.27 -1.36
CA VAL A 177 -3.30 -8.17 -0.96
C VAL A 177 -3.13 -7.97 0.54
N MET A 178 -3.04 -6.72 0.98
CA MET A 178 -3.10 -6.39 2.40
C MET A 178 -4.47 -5.79 2.72
N ASN A 179 -5.16 -6.37 3.69
CA ASN A 179 -6.26 -5.74 4.40
C ASN A 179 -5.67 -5.06 5.62
N ILE A 180 -5.69 -3.74 5.67
CA ILE A 180 -5.04 -2.97 6.72
C ILE A 180 -6.11 -2.42 7.65
N ASN A 181 -6.15 -2.89 8.88
CA ASN A 181 -6.93 -2.28 9.95
C ASN A 181 -6.14 -1.08 10.48
N ALA A 182 -6.45 0.08 9.93
CA ALA A 182 -5.86 1.34 10.34
C ALA A 182 -6.57 1.85 11.60
N GLY A 183 -5.84 1.93 12.70
CA GLY A 183 -6.34 2.53 13.94
C GLY A 183 -6.60 4.04 13.75
N LYS A 184 -7.52 4.60 14.54
CA LYS A 184 -7.99 6.01 14.44
C LYS A 184 -6.88 7.06 14.44
N ASP A 185 -5.72 6.75 15.02
CA ASP A 185 -4.58 7.67 15.13
C ASP A 185 -3.58 7.53 13.96
N THR A 186 -3.83 6.59 13.04
CA THR A 186 -3.01 6.40 11.84
C THR A 186 -2.96 7.66 11.01
N LYS A 187 -1.75 8.11 10.69
CA LYS A 187 -1.53 9.34 9.91
C LYS A 187 -1.66 9.10 8.42
N MET A 188 -2.40 9.98 7.75
CA MET A 188 -2.69 9.85 6.32
C MET A 188 -2.96 11.20 5.65
N VAL A 189 -2.90 11.21 4.33
CA VAL A 189 -3.54 12.22 3.46
C VAL A 189 -4.44 11.53 2.45
N PHE A 190 -5.43 12.23 1.94
CA PHE A 190 -6.23 11.73 0.81
C PHE A 190 -5.45 11.90 -0.50
N GLY A 191 -5.38 10.81 -1.27
CA GLY A 191 -4.82 10.79 -2.61
C GLY A 191 -5.88 10.94 -3.71
N ALA A 192 -5.76 10.18 -4.80
CA ALA A 192 -6.63 10.26 -5.95
C ALA A 192 -8.09 9.83 -5.62
N LYS A 193 -9.04 10.78 -5.74
CA LYS A 193 -10.47 10.56 -5.44
C LYS A 193 -11.08 9.39 -6.25
N LYS A 194 -10.73 9.28 -7.53
CA LYS A 194 -11.24 8.21 -8.41
C LYS A 194 -10.80 6.81 -7.99
N GLN A 195 -9.73 6.72 -7.20
CA GLN A 195 -9.16 5.48 -6.70
C GLN A 195 -9.54 5.21 -5.24
N ALA A 196 -10.37 6.05 -4.63
CA ALA A 196 -10.65 6.03 -3.20
C ALA A 196 -9.33 5.96 -2.38
N GLU A 197 -8.31 6.70 -2.84
CA GLU A 197 -6.96 6.58 -2.31
C GLU A 197 -6.80 7.28 -0.98
N ILE A 198 -6.14 6.58 -0.07
CA ILE A 198 -5.56 7.09 1.17
C ILE A 198 -4.06 6.77 1.13
N VAL A 199 -3.23 7.77 1.34
CA VAL A 199 -1.78 7.62 1.43
C VAL A 199 -1.39 7.63 2.90
N LEU A 200 -0.93 6.48 3.40
CA LEU A 200 -0.44 6.35 4.77
C LEU A 200 0.96 6.94 4.89
N ASN A 201 1.25 7.45 6.08
CA ASN A 201 2.54 8.06 6.39
C ASN A 201 3.69 7.06 6.29
N LYS A 202 4.86 7.55 5.90
CA LYS A 202 6.14 6.86 6.15
C LYS A 202 6.36 6.71 7.65
N GLY A 203 6.99 5.62 8.07
CA GLY A 203 7.16 5.29 9.49
C GLY A 203 5.93 4.66 10.16
N THR A 204 4.85 4.37 9.41
CA THR A 204 3.69 3.67 9.96
C THR A 204 4.09 2.26 10.40
N ASN A 205 3.89 1.97 11.68
CA ASN A 205 4.14 0.65 12.25
C ASN A 205 2.96 -0.28 11.98
N MET A 206 3.27 -1.49 11.56
CA MET A 206 2.29 -2.50 11.17
C MET A 206 2.63 -3.86 11.73
N ARG A 207 1.60 -4.67 12.01
CA ARG A 207 1.73 -6.07 12.41
C ARG A 207 0.84 -6.94 11.53
N ILE A 208 1.37 -8.08 11.06
CA ILE A 208 0.58 -9.09 10.34
C ILE A 208 -0.17 -9.92 11.37
N THR A 209 -1.49 -9.88 11.33
CA THR A 209 -2.37 -10.56 12.28
C THR A 209 -2.98 -11.83 11.72
N GLY A 210 -3.03 -11.98 10.38
CA GLY A 210 -3.60 -13.15 9.74
C GLY A 210 -3.17 -13.31 8.29
N ILE A 211 -3.41 -14.51 7.76
CA ILE A 211 -3.23 -14.83 6.35
C ILE A 211 -4.43 -15.63 5.87
N HIS A 212 -4.94 -15.25 4.71
CA HIS A 212 -5.99 -15.96 3.97
C HIS A 212 -5.54 -16.24 2.55
N TYR A 213 -6.24 -17.18 1.90
CA TYR A 213 -5.94 -17.59 0.53
C TYR A 213 -7.21 -17.50 -0.31
N ASP A 214 -7.15 -16.73 -1.39
CA ASP A 214 -8.25 -16.62 -2.34
C ASP A 214 -7.97 -17.48 -3.57
N GLY A 215 -8.56 -18.68 -3.60
CA GLY A 215 -8.47 -19.61 -4.72
C GLY A 215 -9.38 -19.28 -5.90
N SER A 216 -10.37 -18.38 -5.71
CA SER A 216 -11.32 -17.99 -6.78
C SER A 216 -10.66 -17.09 -7.84
N TYR A 217 -9.46 -16.63 -7.58
CA TYR A 217 -8.70 -15.71 -8.41
C TYR A 217 -7.89 -16.39 -9.53
N ALA A 218 -8.20 -17.65 -9.86
CA ALA A 218 -7.57 -18.31 -11.01
C ALA A 218 -8.10 -17.73 -12.32
N THR A 219 -7.33 -16.86 -12.97
CA THR A 219 -7.58 -16.47 -14.35
C THR A 219 -6.93 -17.48 -15.31
N PRO A 220 -7.35 -17.55 -16.59
CA PRO A 220 -6.67 -18.39 -17.58
C PRO A 220 -5.16 -18.12 -17.71
N ARG A 221 -4.71 -16.91 -17.35
CA ARG A 221 -3.29 -16.53 -17.39
C ARG A 221 -2.48 -17.02 -16.20
N ASN A 222 -3.16 -17.33 -15.08
CA ASN A 222 -2.52 -17.83 -13.85
C ASN A 222 -2.98 -19.26 -13.50
N SER A 223 -3.57 -19.97 -14.46
CA SER A 223 -3.87 -21.40 -14.30
C SER A 223 -2.58 -22.14 -13.92
N GLY A 224 -2.58 -22.79 -12.76
CA GLY A 224 -1.39 -23.42 -12.18
C GLY A 224 -0.60 -22.57 -11.18
N ARG A 225 -0.96 -21.29 -10.97
CA ARG A 225 -0.38 -20.48 -9.88
C ARG A 225 -1.04 -20.80 -8.54
N LYS A 226 -0.28 -20.54 -7.46
CA LYS A 226 -0.83 -20.60 -6.11
C LYS A 226 -1.92 -19.55 -5.92
N PRO A 227 -2.91 -19.80 -5.05
CA PRO A 227 -3.91 -18.81 -4.69
C PRO A 227 -3.30 -17.48 -4.27
N ARG A 228 -4.06 -16.39 -4.45
CA ARG A 228 -3.68 -15.07 -3.92
C ARG A 228 -3.51 -15.16 -2.41
N VAL A 229 -2.49 -14.50 -1.89
CA VAL A 229 -2.30 -14.33 -0.44
C VAL A 229 -2.98 -13.03 -0.03
N ILE A 230 -3.81 -13.11 1.00
CA ILE A 230 -4.41 -11.96 1.66
C ILE A 230 -3.78 -11.87 3.05
N LEU A 231 -3.09 -10.78 3.33
CA LEU A 231 -2.51 -10.48 4.63
C LEU A 231 -3.46 -9.58 5.40
N ASP A 232 -3.88 -9.99 6.58
CA ASP A 232 -4.51 -9.08 7.52
C ASP A 232 -3.39 -8.38 8.30
N VAL A 233 -3.46 -7.06 8.33
CA VAL A 233 -2.44 -6.19 8.92
C VAL A 233 -3.13 -5.17 9.81
N GLU A 234 -2.56 -4.85 10.95
CA GLU A 234 -3.02 -3.74 11.79
C GLU A 234 -1.93 -2.69 11.96
N THR A 235 -2.32 -1.42 12.05
CA THR A 235 -1.42 -0.32 12.45
C THR A 235 -1.44 -0.17 13.97
N TYR A 236 -0.32 0.28 14.58
CA TYR A 236 -0.22 0.50 16.02
C TYR A 236 0.77 1.61 16.38
#